data_b7403f83e73f62d1fb587f903614a811
#
_entry.id   b7403f83e73f62d1fb587f903614a811
#
_cell.length_a   1.000
_cell.length_b   1.000
_cell.length_c   1.000
_cell.angle_alpha   90.00
_cell.angle_beta   90.00
_cell.angle_gamma   90.00
#
_symmetry.space_group_name_H-M   'P 1'
#
loop_
_entity.id
_entity.type
_entity.pdbx_description
1 polymer ?
#
loop_
_entity_poly.entity_id
_entity_poly.type
_entity_poly.pdbx_seq_one_letter_code
_entity_poly.pdbx_strand_id
1 'polypeptide(L)'
;GSIVGNTDRLEQVVGNVNANVLNVNNNSADISATMEELSSAMDQVASSVFAVNGNTIDIDKKIENLAISSDELKSFVDEMKESAYEIEKNASSNKQKVNEAINEIIESLESSIEESKIVGNVVDFTKEILNIASKTNLLALNASIEAARAGDVGKGFAVVADEIRLLADSSKDAANNIQSIATKVIEVVQELTDSARSFIEYINYNVLPDYDNMVTSGKEYYNSVAQIDELAEHYRNMTGEIKELIRDIVESIDGIASATEESSKAIYFAAERMGSLVEDVGEVSTEMEYNNEVITSLKGETDKFVVL
;
A
#
# COMPACT_ATOMS: atom_id res chain seq x y z
N GLY A 1 -22.63 63.25 83.68
CA GLY A 1 -22.81 61.81 83.24
C GLY A 1 -23.01 61.56 81.75
N SER A 2 -23.70 62.45 81.02
CA SER A 2 -24.08 62.25 79.60
C SER A 2 -22.89 62.49 78.62
N ILE A 3 -22.02 63.45 78.88
CA ILE A 3 -20.88 63.74 77.94
C ILE A 3 -19.81 62.73 78.07
N VAL A 4 -19.40 62.29 79.28
CA VAL A 4 -18.38 61.24 79.49
C VAL A 4 -18.83 59.93 78.83
N GLY A 5 -20.06 59.48 79.02
CA GLY A 5 -20.56 58.28 78.39
C GLY A 5 -20.60 58.32 76.84
N ASN A 6 -20.80 59.54 76.28
CA ASN A 6 -20.76 59.74 74.79
C ASN A 6 -19.31 59.73 74.27
N THR A 7 -18.32 60.29 74.98
CA THR A 7 -16.92 60.24 74.57
C THR A 7 -16.36 58.87 74.63
N ASP A 8 -16.67 58.03 75.63
CA ASP A 8 -16.24 56.60 75.68
C ASP A 8 -16.85 55.82 74.56
N ARG A 9 -18.10 56.10 74.20
CA ARG A 9 -18.75 55.43 73.07
C ARG A 9 -18.15 55.85 71.73
N LEU A 10 -17.77 57.10 71.55
CA LEU A 10 -17.07 57.60 70.37
C LEU A 10 -15.70 56.97 70.24
N GLU A 11 -14.94 56.87 71.33
CA GLU A 11 -13.63 56.19 71.33
C GLU A 11 -13.75 54.71 70.87
N GLN A 12 -14.76 54.01 71.36
CA GLN A 12 -15.03 52.59 70.93
C GLN A 12 -15.39 52.56 69.42
N VAL A 13 -16.19 53.50 68.90
CA VAL A 13 -16.53 53.59 67.49
C VAL A 13 -15.30 53.83 66.62
N VAL A 14 -14.45 54.81 67.02
CA VAL A 14 -13.22 55.16 66.32
C VAL A 14 -12.26 53.92 66.31
N GLY A 15 -12.13 53.23 67.47
CA GLY A 15 -11.35 52.00 67.54
C GLY A 15 -11.83 50.88 66.60
N ASN A 16 -13.16 50.71 66.53
CA ASN A 16 -13.76 49.72 65.61
C ASN A 16 -13.56 50.12 64.13
N VAL A 17 -13.69 51.39 63.78
CA VAL A 17 -13.46 51.90 62.42
C VAL A 17 -12.00 51.69 62.02
N ASN A 18 -11.04 52.03 62.91
CA ASN A 18 -9.61 51.83 62.65
C ASN A 18 -9.27 50.33 62.43
N ALA A 19 -9.86 49.42 63.21
CA ALA A 19 -9.69 47.97 62.98
C ALA A 19 -10.25 47.53 61.61
N ASN A 20 -11.41 48.09 61.20
CA ASN A 20 -11.98 47.81 59.88
C ASN A 20 -11.12 48.36 58.73
N VAL A 21 -10.56 49.59 58.89
CA VAL A 21 -9.60 50.18 57.94
C VAL A 21 -8.41 49.30 57.70
N LEU A 22 -7.80 48.78 58.79
CA LEU A 22 -6.66 47.83 58.68
C LEU A 22 -7.04 46.55 57.94
N ASN A 23 -8.22 45.99 58.23
CA ASN A 23 -8.72 44.81 57.53
C ASN A 23 -8.95 45.06 56.04
N VAL A 24 -9.55 46.21 55.67
CA VAL A 24 -9.78 46.57 54.28
C VAL A 24 -8.44 46.76 53.56
N ASN A 25 -7.45 47.43 54.17
CA ASN A 25 -6.12 47.59 53.57
C ASN A 25 -5.44 46.23 53.30
N ASN A 26 -5.49 45.30 54.29
CA ASN A 26 -4.92 43.96 54.08
C ASN A 26 -5.63 43.20 52.94
N ASN A 27 -6.98 43.23 52.95
CA ASN A 27 -7.74 42.56 51.90
C ASN A 27 -7.48 43.22 50.51
N SER A 28 -7.28 44.54 50.45
CA SER A 28 -6.93 45.24 49.23
C SER A 28 -5.56 44.82 48.68
N ALA A 29 -4.58 44.63 49.58
CA ALA A 29 -3.27 44.12 49.17
C ALA A 29 -3.35 42.67 48.63
N ASP A 30 -4.12 41.80 49.28
CA ASP A 30 -4.33 40.41 48.83
C ASP A 30 -5.04 40.36 47.47
N ILE A 31 -6.05 41.21 47.27
CA ILE A 31 -6.77 41.31 45.99
C ILE A 31 -5.84 41.85 44.91
N SER A 32 -4.99 42.83 45.18
CA SER A 32 -4.03 43.36 44.23
C SER A 32 -3.04 42.29 43.77
N ALA A 33 -2.50 41.49 44.72
CA ALA A 33 -1.64 40.37 44.38
C ALA A 33 -2.36 39.31 43.51
N THR A 34 -3.62 39.02 43.85
CA THR A 34 -4.47 38.13 43.04
C THR A 34 -4.69 38.65 41.61
N MET A 35 -4.86 39.97 41.44
CA MET A 35 -4.98 40.58 40.11
C MET A 35 -3.70 40.50 39.28
N GLU A 36 -2.52 40.61 39.89
CA GLU A 36 -1.24 40.42 39.23
C GLU A 36 -1.08 38.98 38.79
N GLU A 37 -1.43 37.98 39.63
CA GLU A 37 -1.42 36.56 39.25
C GLU A 37 -2.40 36.25 38.10
N LEU A 38 -3.61 36.78 38.13
CA LEU A 38 -4.60 36.64 37.07
C LEU A 38 -4.13 37.28 35.76
N SER A 39 -3.49 38.46 35.81
CA SER A 39 -2.91 39.07 34.60
C SER A 39 -1.85 38.19 33.97
N SER A 40 -0.94 37.65 34.77
CA SER A 40 0.08 36.71 34.30
C SER A 40 -0.53 35.42 33.72
N ALA A 41 -1.60 34.91 34.33
CA ALA A 41 -2.33 33.76 33.82
C ALA A 41 -3.00 34.04 32.46
N MET A 42 -3.59 35.25 32.26
CA MET A 42 -4.18 35.64 30.98
C MET A 42 -3.12 35.79 29.89
N ASP A 43 -1.94 36.31 30.20
CA ASP A 43 -0.80 36.36 29.24
C ASP A 43 -0.37 34.95 28.79
N GLN A 44 -0.37 34.01 29.74
CA GLN A 44 -0.02 32.62 29.45
C GLN A 44 -1.11 31.95 28.58
N VAL A 45 -2.39 32.22 28.84
CA VAL A 45 -3.50 31.75 28.01
C VAL A 45 -3.37 32.31 26.60
N ALA A 46 -3.13 33.64 26.46
CA ALA A 46 -2.94 34.29 25.16
C ALA A 46 -1.79 33.65 24.35
N SER A 47 -0.65 33.35 25.01
CA SER A 47 0.47 32.65 24.39
C SER A 47 0.09 31.24 23.95
N SER A 48 -0.68 30.52 24.77
CA SER A 48 -1.16 29.17 24.45
C SER A 48 -2.12 29.18 23.25
N VAL A 49 -3.03 30.14 23.19
CA VAL A 49 -3.95 30.37 22.06
C VAL A 49 -3.15 30.57 20.76
N PHE A 50 -2.11 31.39 20.81
CA PHE A 50 -1.27 31.64 19.64
C PHE A 50 -0.54 30.36 19.18
N ALA A 51 -0.01 29.57 20.11
CA ALA A 51 0.66 28.29 19.80
C ALA A 51 -0.33 27.26 19.19
N VAL A 52 -1.54 27.16 19.77
CA VAL A 52 -2.59 26.25 19.24
C VAL A 52 -3.01 26.68 17.84
N ASN A 53 -3.18 27.96 17.58
CA ASN A 53 -3.47 28.49 16.25
C ASN A 53 -2.38 28.13 15.23
N GLY A 54 -1.11 28.29 15.59
CA GLY A 54 0.01 27.88 14.75
C GLY A 54 0.00 26.38 14.42
N ASN A 55 -0.22 25.54 15.41
CA ASN A 55 -0.34 24.10 15.23
C ASN A 55 -1.54 23.72 14.32
N THR A 56 -2.65 24.44 14.46
CA THR A 56 -3.86 24.20 13.65
C THR A 56 -3.60 24.49 12.17
N ILE A 57 -2.88 25.58 11.86
CA ILE A 57 -2.46 25.90 10.49
C ILE A 57 -1.54 24.83 9.91
N ASP A 58 -0.63 24.29 10.72
CA ASP A 58 0.28 23.22 10.27
C ASP A 58 -0.45 21.88 10.05
N ILE A 59 -1.47 21.59 10.86
CA ILE A 59 -2.34 20.43 10.65
C ILE A 59 -3.14 20.60 9.35
N ASP A 60 -3.71 21.79 9.09
CA ASP A 60 -4.47 22.04 7.86
C ASP A 60 -3.63 21.78 6.60
N LYS A 61 -2.38 22.26 6.57
CA LYS A 61 -1.44 21.95 5.48
C LYS A 61 -1.16 20.46 5.32
N LYS A 62 -1.02 19.72 6.43
CA LYS A 62 -0.80 18.27 6.38
C LYS A 62 -2.02 17.53 5.84
N ILE A 63 -3.21 17.98 6.16
CA ILE A 63 -4.46 17.44 5.65
C ILE A 63 -4.63 17.72 4.16
N GLU A 64 -4.22 18.90 3.68
CA GLU A 64 -4.20 19.19 2.25
C GLU A 64 -3.27 18.22 1.48
N ASN A 65 -2.07 17.99 2.00
CA ASN A 65 -1.14 17.00 1.42
C ASN A 65 -1.71 15.57 1.47
N LEU A 66 -2.42 15.21 2.54
CA LEU A 66 -3.07 13.90 2.65
C LEU A 66 -4.20 13.75 1.61
N ALA A 67 -4.95 14.81 1.33
CA ALA A 67 -5.96 14.81 0.27
C ALA A 67 -5.34 14.56 -1.11
N ILE A 68 -4.23 15.25 -1.43
CA ILE A 68 -3.49 15.04 -2.68
C ILE A 68 -3.00 13.60 -2.78
N SER A 69 -2.37 13.08 -1.71
CA SER A 69 -1.87 11.69 -1.69
C SER A 69 -2.99 10.66 -1.82
N SER A 70 -4.19 10.95 -1.32
CA SER A 70 -5.36 10.08 -1.49
C SER A 70 -5.86 10.05 -2.93
N ASP A 71 -5.84 11.18 -3.63
CA ASP A 71 -6.20 11.25 -5.04
C ASP A 71 -5.15 10.55 -5.93
N GLU A 72 -3.86 10.67 -5.61
CA GLU A 72 -2.78 9.92 -6.26
C GLU A 72 -2.93 8.41 -6.04
N LEU A 73 -3.24 8.00 -4.82
CA LEU A 73 -3.50 6.59 -4.49
C LEU A 73 -4.68 6.05 -5.30
N LYS A 74 -5.75 6.81 -5.46
CA LYS A 74 -6.90 6.42 -6.29
C LYS A 74 -6.49 6.19 -7.74
N SER A 75 -5.70 7.09 -8.33
CA SER A 75 -5.17 6.93 -9.69
C SER A 75 -4.32 5.66 -9.84
N PHE A 76 -3.46 5.41 -8.86
CA PHE A 76 -2.62 4.20 -8.83
C PHE A 76 -3.44 2.91 -8.71
N VAL A 77 -4.51 2.93 -7.92
CA VAL A 77 -5.46 1.81 -7.81
C VAL A 77 -6.13 1.50 -9.13
N ASP A 78 -6.54 2.52 -9.88
CA ASP A 78 -7.17 2.33 -11.19
C ASP A 78 -6.20 1.70 -12.21
N GLU A 79 -4.92 2.13 -12.22
CA GLU A 79 -3.87 1.48 -13.03
C GLU A 79 -3.60 0.03 -12.62
N MET A 80 -3.61 -0.27 -11.31
CA MET A 80 -3.45 -1.63 -10.81
C MET A 80 -4.62 -2.53 -11.21
N LYS A 81 -5.86 -2.03 -11.20
CA LYS A 81 -7.04 -2.78 -11.68
C LYS A 81 -6.92 -3.15 -13.16
N GLU A 82 -6.50 -2.20 -13.98
CA GLU A 82 -6.27 -2.45 -15.42
C GLU A 82 -5.17 -3.51 -15.60
N SER A 83 -4.05 -3.39 -14.87
CA SER A 83 -2.96 -4.37 -14.93
C SER A 83 -3.41 -5.77 -14.50
N ALA A 84 -4.22 -5.88 -13.45
CA ALA A 84 -4.79 -7.16 -13.00
C ALA A 84 -5.67 -7.81 -14.09
N TYR A 85 -6.51 -7.01 -14.73
CA TYR A 85 -7.36 -7.45 -15.83
C TYR A 85 -6.53 -7.91 -17.04
N GLU A 86 -5.47 -7.17 -17.38
CA GLU A 86 -4.59 -7.57 -18.47
C GLU A 86 -3.84 -8.87 -18.18
N ILE A 87 -3.39 -9.09 -16.96
CA ILE A 87 -2.75 -10.37 -16.55
C ILE A 87 -3.72 -11.53 -16.76
N GLU A 88 -4.95 -11.43 -16.26
CA GLU A 88 -5.98 -12.47 -16.43
C GLU A 88 -6.27 -12.74 -17.92
N LYS A 89 -6.50 -11.71 -18.70
CA LYS A 89 -6.80 -11.78 -20.12
C LYS A 89 -5.66 -12.41 -20.92
N ASN A 90 -4.43 -11.97 -20.67
CA ASN A 90 -3.25 -12.46 -21.38
C ASN A 90 -2.97 -13.93 -21.04
N ALA A 91 -3.10 -14.32 -19.76
CA ALA A 91 -2.96 -15.69 -19.34
C ALA A 91 -4.01 -16.60 -20.00
N SER A 92 -5.27 -16.18 -20.01
CA SER A 92 -6.36 -16.93 -20.67
C SER A 92 -6.15 -17.06 -22.19
N SER A 93 -5.75 -15.97 -22.86
CA SER A 93 -5.44 -15.98 -24.29
C SER A 93 -4.26 -16.88 -24.62
N ASN A 94 -3.19 -16.82 -23.82
CA ASN A 94 -2.02 -17.66 -24.03
C ASN A 94 -2.33 -19.15 -23.79
N LYS A 95 -3.13 -19.48 -22.78
CA LYS A 95 -3.63 -20.85 -22.57
C LYS A 95 -4.35 -21.37 -23.81
N GLN A 96 -5.24 -20.55 -24.42
CA GLN A 96 -5.95 -20.93 -25.62
C GLN A 96 -4.99 -21.19 -26.79
N LYS A 97 -4.04 -20.28 -27.03
CA LYS A 97 -3.05 -20.43 -28.11
C LYS A 97 -2.18 -21.68 -27.94
N VAL A 98 -1.79 -22.00 -26.70
CA VAL A 98 -1.05 -23.22 -26.41
C VAL A 98 -1.88 -24.47 -26.71
N ASN A 99 -3.17 -24.48 -26.36
CA ASN A 99 -4.06 -25.60 -26.70
C ASN A 99 -4.22 -25.77 -28.23
N GLU A 100 -4.38 -24.66 -28.96
CA GLU A 100 -4.45 -24.68 -30.42
C GLU A 100 -3.16 -25.26 -31.03
N ALA A 101 -1.98 -24.80 -30.54
CA ALA A 101 -0.68 -25.32 -31.01
C ALA A 101 -0.49 -26.81 -30.68
N ILE A 102 -0.95 -27.29 -29.53
CA ILE A 102 -0.93 -28.72 -29.20
C ILE A 102 -1.73 -29.54 -30.21
N ASN A 103 -2.95 -29.07 -30.54
CA ASN A 103 -3.81 -29.77 -31.52
C ASN A 103 -3.17 -29.81 -32.91
N GLU A 104 -2.57 -28.73 -33.39
CA GLU A 104 -1.82 -28.69 -34.63
C GLU A 104 -0.62 -29.70 -34.64
N ILE A 105 0.14 -29.79 -33.51
CA ILE A 105 1.22 -30.73 -33.36
C ILE A 105 0.68 -32.14 -33.41
N ILE A 106 -0.43 -32.47 -32.75
CA ILE A 106 -1.04 -33.81 -32.76
C ILE A 106 -1.45 -34.20 -34.19
N GLU A 107 -2.13 -33.31 -34.91
CA GLU A 107 -2.51 -33.58 -36.32
C GLU A 107 -1.28 -33.82 -37.20
N SER A 108 -0.25 -33.01 -37.05
CA SER A 108 1.03 -33.20 -37.79
C SER A 108 1.73 -34.52 -37.47
N LEU A 109 1.71 -34.95 -36.21
CA LEU A 109 2.25 -36.23 -35.77
C LEU A 109 1.48 -37.41 -36.37
N GLU A 110 0.15 -37.35 -36.34
CA GLU A 110 -0.72 -38.37 -36.94
C GLU A 110 -0.45 -38.52 -38.43
N SER A 111 -0.30 -37.42 -39.18
CA SER A 111 0.10 -37.43 -40.58
C SER A 111 1.47 -38.06 -40.78
N SER A 112 2.47 -37.69 -39.99
CA SER A 112 3.83 -38.22 -40.08
C SER A 112 3.89 -39.74 -39.80
N ILE A 113 3.09 -40.21 -38.85
CA ILE A 113 2.96 -41.65 -38.55
C ILE A 113 2.35 -42.39 -39.74
N GLU A 114 1.32 -41.84 -40.37
CA GLU A 114 0.67 -42.47 -41.53
C GLU A 114 1.63 -42.52 -42.74
N GLU A 115 2.37 -41.43 -43.00
CA GLU A 115 3.41 -41.42 -44.03
C GLU A 115 4.54 -42.44 -43.76
N SER A 116 4.91 -42.61 -42.50
CA SER A 116 5.91 -43.62 -42.11
C SER A 116 5.49 -45.06 -42.43
N LYS A 117 4.17 -45.36 -42.44
CA LYS A 117 3.67 -46.67 -42.87
C LYS A 117 3.98 -46.95 -44.35
N ILE A 118 3.97 -45.90 -45.20
CA ILE A 118 4.32 -46.00 -46.62
C ILE A 118 5.78 -46.40 -46.75
N VAL A 119 6.68 -45.86 -45.90
CA VAL A 119 8.11 -46.29 -45.86
C VAL A 119 8.24 -47.75 -45.43
N GLY A 120 7.33 -48.24 -44.57
CA GLY A 120 7.25 -49.67 -44.23
C GLY A 120 7.02 -50.59 -45.48
N ASN A 121 6.17 -50.12 -46.44
CA ASN A 121 6.00 -50.88 -47.67
C ASN A 121 7.27 -50.97 -48.53
N VAL A 122 8.15 -49.92 -48.45
CA VAL A 122 9.45 -49.96 -49.15
C VAL A 122 10.34 -51.08 -48.61
N VAL A 123 10.31 -51.32 -47.27
CA VAL A 123 11.02 -52.42 -46.65
C VAL A 123 10.52 -53.78 -47.19
N ASP A 124 9.21 -53.93 -47.40
CA ASP A 124 8.66 -55.18 -47.90
C ASP A 124 8.99 -55.40 -49.43
N PHE A 125 8.88 -54.31 -50.24
CA PHE A 125 9.33 -54.36 -51.62
C PHE A 125 10.81 -54.65 -51.76
N THR A 126 11.69 -54.16 -50.91
CA THR A 126 13.14 -54.50 -50.93
C THR A 126 13.37 -55.93 -50.60
N LYS A 127 12.59 -56.54 -49.69
CA LYS A 127 12.68 -58.02 -49.42
C LYS A 127 12.33 -58.82 -50.68
N GLU A 128 11.32 -58.39 -51.46
CA GLU A 128 10.98 -59.04 -52.69
C GLU A 128 12.12 -58.94 -53.73
N ILE A 129 12.72 -57.74 -53.87
CA ILE A 129 13.87 -57.51 -54.77
C ILE A 129 15.06 -58.40 -54.36
N LEU A 130 15.34 -58.50 -53.04
CA LEU A 130 16.39 -59.40 -52.54
C LEU A 130 16.13 -60.82 -52.90
N ASN A 131 14.90 -61.32 -52.82
CA ASN A 131 14.51 -62.66 -53.23
C ASN A 131 14.71 -62.87 -54.75
N ILE A 132 14.30 -61.90 -55.57
CA ILE A 132 14.49 -61.97 -57.05
C ILE A 132 16.00 -61.94 -57.37
N ALA A 133 16.79 -61.09 -56.81
CA ALA A 133 18.24 -61.02 -57.03
C ALA A 133 18.91 -62.27 -56.64
N SER A 134 18.53 -62.90 -55.50
CA SER A 134 19.08 -64.21 -55.05
C SER A 134 18.74 -65.33 -56.02
N LYS A 135 17.50 -65.36 -56.51
CA LYS A 135 17.09 -66.37 -57.54
C LYS A 135 17.82 -66.17 -58.88
N THR A 136 18.00 -64.88 -59.30
CA THR A 136 18.73 -64.57 -60.53
C THR A 136 20.21 -64.93 -60.40
N ASN A 137 20.82 -64.69 -59.27
CA ASN A 137 22.19 -65.11 -58.99
C ASN A 137 22.39 -66.62 -59.07
N LEU A 138 21.44 -67.37 -58.51
CA LEU A 138 21.45 -68.86 -58.65
C LEU A 138 21.24 -69.35 -60.08
N LEU A 139 20.34 -68.74 -60.86
CA LEU A 139 20.11 -69.03 -62.27
C LEU A 139 21.35 -68.71 -63.11
N ALA A 140 21.97 -67.58 -62.87
CA ALA A 140 23.19 -67.17 -63.57
C ALA A 140 24.38 -68.11 -63.25
N LEU A 141 24.51 -68.52 -61.99
CA LEU A 141 25.52 -69.49 -61.56
C LEU A 141 25.30 -70.83 -62.28
N ASN A 142 24.08 -71.36 -62.34
CA ASN A 142 23.73 -72.54 -63.04
C ASN A 142 24.01 -72.44 -64.56
N ALA A 143 23.72 -71.33 -65.15
CA ALA A 143 24.00 -71.03 -66.57
C ALA A 143 25.52 -70.93 -66.82
N SER A 144 26.31 -70.35 -65.95
CA SER A 144 27.77 -70.31 -66.08
C SER A 144 28.39 -71.67 -65.94
N ILE A 145 27.88 -72.57 -65.05
CA ILE A 145 28.31 -73.94 -64.93
C ILE A 145 28.01 -74.71 -66.22
N GLU A 146 26.83 -74.61 -66.79
CA GLU A 146 26.46 -75.35 -68.02
C GLU A 146 27.22 -74.81 -69.25
N ALA A 147 27.46 -73.50 -69.32
CA ALA A 147 28.31 -72.90 -70.37
C ALA A 147 29.75 -73.32 -70.28
N ALA A 148 30.32 -73.54 -69.11
CA ALA A 148 31.62 -74.12 -68.91
C ALA A 148 31.65 -75.62 -69.33
N ARG A 149 30.55 -76.30 -69.10
CA ARG A 149 30.40 -77.74 -69.51
C ARG A 149 30.33 -77.92 -71.03
N ALA A 150 29.84 -76.86 -71.77
CA ALA A 150 29.77 -76.86 -73.25
C ALA A 150 31.15 -76.58 -73.94
N GLY A 151 32.16 -76.30 -73.19
CA GLY A 151 33.55 -76.12 -73.72
C GLY A 151 33.67 -74.84 -74.59
N ASP A 152 34.35 -74.92 -75.71
CA ASP A 152 34.62 -73.77 -76.62
C ASP A 152 33.34 -73.10 -77.17
N VAL A 153 32.28 -73.87 -77.40
CA VAL A 153 31.00 -73.34 -77.92
C VAL A 153 30.24 -72.53 -76.86
N GLY A 154 30.53 -72.81 -75.60
CA GLY A 154 29.86 -72.10 -74.46
C GLY A 154 30.51 -70.80 -74.00
N LYS A 155 31.71 -70.42 -74.52
CA LYS A 155 32.47 -69.23 -74.00
C LYS A 155 31.67 -67.91 -73.99
N GLY A 156 30.92 -67.67 -75.06
CA GLY A 156 30.07 -66.43 -75.10
C GLY A 156 28.94 -66.45 -74.10
N PHE A 157 28.33 -67.61 -73.83
CA PHE A 157 27.27 -67.74 -72.82
C PHE A 157 27.83 -67.66 -71.40
N ALA A 158 29.05 -68.09 -71.12
CA ALA A 158 29.69 -68.02 -69.83
C ALA A 158 29.89 -66.49 -69.40
N VAL A 159 30.39 -65.71 -70.35
CA VAL A 159 30.56 -64.23 -70.11
C VAL A 159 29.22 -63.56 -69.79
N VAL A 160 28.16 -63.87 -70.53
CA VAL A 160 26.82 -63.28 -70.24
C VAL A 160 26.28 -63.75 -68.88
N ALA A 161 26.48 -65.04 -68.56
CA ALA A 161 26.05 -65.58 -67.26
C ALA A 161 26.81 -64.88 -66.07
N ASP A 162 28.13 -64.75 -66.21
CA ASP A 162 28.93 -64.00 -65.18
C ASP A 162 28.52 -62.54 -65.06
N GLU A 163 28.16 -61.89 -66.19
CA GLU A 163 27.64 -60.47 -66.12
C GLU A 163 26.26 -60.39 -65.45
N ILE A 164 25.35 -61.35 -65.73
CA ILE A 164 24.06 -61.45 -65.03
C ILE A 164 24.28 -61.68 -63.53
N ARG A 165 25.27 -62.50 -63.16
CA ARG A 165 25.61 -62.79 -61.79
C ARG A 165 26.08 -61.49 -61.04
N LEU A 166 26.98 -60.74 -61.69
CA LEU A 166 27.43 -59.41 -61.14
C LEU A 166 26.29 -58.41 -60.99
N LEU A 167 25.37 -58.33 -61.95
CA LEU A 167 24.21 -57.52 -61.90
C LEU A 167 23.23 -57.93 -60.77
N ALA A 168 23.06 -59.24 -60.56
CA ALA A 168 22.27 -59.76 -59.44
C ALA A 168 22.88 -59.43 -58.10
N ASP A 169 24.21 -59.58 -57.93
CA ASP A 169 24.90 -59.20 -56.68
C ASP A 169 24.82 -57.68 -56.45
N SER A 170 25.02 -56.81 -57.46
CA SER A 170 24.85 -55.37 -57.35
C SER A 170 23.42 -54.97 -56.99
N SER A 171 22.39 -55.65 -57.59
CA SER A 171 20.98 -55.44 -57.24
C SER A 171 20.68 -55.82 -55.79
N LYS A 172 21.26 -56.85 -55.28
CA LYS A 172 21.19 -57.33 -53.89
C LYS A 172 21.75 -56.25 -52.92
N ASP A 173 22.94 -55.72 -53.23
CA ASP A 173 23.59 -54.71 -52.39
C ASP A 173 22.76 -53.40 -52.41
N ALA A 174 22.25 -52.96 -53.55
CA ALA A 174 21.37 -51.80 -53.65
C ALA A 174 20.09 -51.99 -52.81
N ALA A 175 19.44 -53.16 -52.90
CA ALA A 175 18.23 -53.45 -52.11
C ALA A 175 18.53 -53.50 -50.60
N ASN A 176 19.66 -54.08 -50.15
CA ASN A 176 20.04 -54.00 -48.76
C ASN A 176 20.27 -52.55 -48.23
N ASN A 177 20.91 -51.74 -49.04
CA ASN A 177 21.08 -50.28 -48.70
C ASN A 177 19.76 -49.56 -48.56
N ILE A 178 18.84 -49.76 -49.52
CA ILE A 178 17.49 -49.16 -49.47
C ILE A 178 16.76 -49.65 -48.23
N GLN A 179 16.77 -50.90 -47.90
CA GLN A 179 16.16 -51.49 -46.72
C GLN A 179 16.72 -50.87 -45.42
N SER A 180 18.05 -50.75 -45.34
CA SER A 180 18.71 -50.11 -44.19
C SER A 180 18.29 -48.66 -44.00
N ILE A 181 18.24 -47.89 -45.10
CA ILE A 181 17.80 -46.50 -45.07
C ILE A 181 16.34 -46.40 -44.63
N ALA A 182 15.44 -47.22 -45.25
CA ALA A 182 14.02 -47.22 -44.91
C ALA A 182 13.78 -47.58 -43.45
N THR A 183 14.46 -48.57 -42.92
CA THR A 183 14.40 -48.94 -41.49
C THR A 183 14.85 -47.79 -40.59
N LYS A 184 15.95 -47.13 -40.94
CA LYS A 184 16.44 -45.96 -40.18
C LYS A 184 15.46 -44.79 -40.18
N VAL A 185 14.79 -44.53 -41.31
CA VAL A 185 13.74 -43.51 -41.39
C VAL A 185 12.59 -43.81 -40.43
N ILE A 186 12.12 -45.07 -40.40
CA ILE A 186 11.05 -45.50 -39.48
C ILE A 186 11.47 -45.32 -38.03
N GLU A 187 12.71 -45.72 -37.65
CA GLU A 187 13.25 -45.50 -36.29
C GLU A 187 13.25 -44.01 -35.90
N VAL A 188 13.76 -43.15 -36.77
CA VAL A 188 13.82 -41.67 -36.51
C VAL A 188 12.43 -41.07 -36.35
N VAL A 189 11.44 -41.47 -37.18
CA VAL A 189 10.05 -41.00 -37.04
C VAL A 189 9.45 -41.48 -35.72
N GLN A 190 9.75 -42.70 -35.28
CA GLN A 190 9.28 -43.23 -34.00
C GLN A 190 9.87 -42.41 -32.82
N GLU A 191 11.21 -42.20 -32.82
CA GLU A 191 11.89 -41.40 -31.81
C GLU A 191 11.33 -39.95 -31.75
N LEU A 192 11.05 -39.33 -32.91
CA LEU A 192 10.44 -38.01 -32.99
C LEU A 192 9.02 -38.00 -32.40
N THR A 193 8.22 -39.02 -32.70
CA THR A 193 6.87 -39.18 -32.18
C THR A 193 6.85 -39.30 -30.65
N ASP A 194 7.75 -40.14 -30.10
CA ASP A 194 7.86 -40.34 -28.65
C ASP A 194 8.34 -39.06 -27.95
N SER A 195 9.29 -38.34 -28.55
CA SER A 195 9.75 -37.06 -28.06
C SER A 195 8.65 -35.98 -28.04
N ALA A 196 7.87 -35.92 -29.12
CA ALA A 196 6.76 -34.98 -29.24
C ALA A 196 5.62 -35.32 -28.26
N ARG A 197 5.30 -36.59 -28.03
CA ARG A 197 4.35 -37.00 -26.97
C ARG A 197 4.80 -36.54 -25.59
N SER A 198 6.06 -36.79 -25.25
CA SER A 198 6.64 -36.35 -23.98
C SER A 198 6.56 -34.82 -23.80
N PHE A 199 6.78 -34.08 -24.88
CA PHE A 199 6.63 -32.60 -24.89
C PHE A 199 5.19 -32.17 -24.67
N ILE A 200 4.22 -32.82 -25.32
CA ILE A 200 2.78 -32.52 -25.11
C ILE A 200 2.38 -32.84 -23.67
N GLU A 201 2.85 -33.97 -23.12
CA GLU A 201 2.60 -34.29 -21.70
C GLU A 201 3.18 -33.22 -20.77
N TYR A 202 4.40 -32.76 -21.01
CA TYR A 202 5.01 -31.69 -20.23
C TYR A 202 4.16 -30.38 -20.30
N ILE A 203 3.68 -30.02 -21.48
CA ILE A 203 2.82 -28.84 -21.60
C ILE A 203 1.51 -29.03 -20.82
N ASN A 204 0.86 -30.16 -20.95
CA ASN A 204 -0.43 -30.43 -20.28
C ASN A 204 -0.31 -30.46 -18.76
N TYR A 205 0.78 -31.03 -18.22
CA TYR A 205 0.93 -31.21 -16.77
C TYR A 205 1.65 -30.03 -16.07
N ASN A 206 2.39 -29.20 -16.81
CA ASN A 206 3.16 -28.12 -16.23
C ASN A 206 2.73 -26.74 -16.76
N VAL A 207 2.68 -26.56 -18.09
CA VAL A 207 2.49 -25.23 -18.68
C VAL A 207 1.03 -24.77 -18.60
N LEU A 208 0.06 -25.64 -18.94
CA LEU A 208 -1.36 -25.27 -18.89
C LEU A 208 -1.85 -24.99 -17.46
N PRO A 209 -1.47 -25.78 -16.43
CA PRO A 209 -1.76 -25.44 -15.03
C PRO A 209 -1.12 -24.13 -14.57
N ASP A 210 0.08 -23.78 -15.09
CA ASP A 210 0.70 -22.50 -14.76
C ASP A 210 -0.12 -21.31 -15.29
N TYR A 211 -0.71 -21.41 -16.48
CA TYR A 211 -1.65 -20.39 -16.96
C TYR A 211 -2.92 -20.33 -16.11
N ASP A 212 -3.45 -21.45 -15.61
CA ASP A 212 -4.58 -21.44 -14.68
C ASP A 212 -4.24 -20.76 -13.36
N ASN A 213 -3.02 -21.01 -12.85
CA ASN A 213 -2.50 -20.32 -11.69
C ASN A 213 -2.35 -18.80 -11.93
N MET A 214 -1.87 -18.40 -13.13
CA MET A 214 -1.77 -16.99 -13.50
C MET A 214 -3.14 -16.30 -13.57
N VAL A 215 -4.15 -16.97 -14.13
CA VAL A 215 -5.54 -16.46 -14.14
C VAL A 215 -6.05 -16.28 -12.72
N THR A 216 -5.82 -17.25 -11.86
CA THR A 216 -6.22 -17.22 -10.45
C THR A 216 -5.51 -16.06 -9.72
N SER A 217 -4.19 -15.95 -9.90
CA SER A 217 -3.40 -14.87 -9.31
C SER A 217 -3.82 -13.48 -9.80
N GLY A 218 -4.20 -13.35 -11.07
CA GLY A 218 -4.77 -12.11 -11.62
C GLY A 218 -6.06 -11.70 -10.90
N LYS A 219 -6.95 -12.66 -10.64
CA LYS A 219 -8.21 -12.43 -9.88
C LYS A 219 -7.95 -12.07 -8.43
N GLU A 220 -7.02 -12.76 -7.76
CA GLU A 220 -6.63 -12.44 -6.38
C GLU A 220 -6.01 -11.06 -6.28
N TYR A 221 -5.18 -10.69 -7.27
CA TYR A 221 -4.60 -9.37 -7.36
C TYR A 221 -5.68 -8.29 -7.54
N TYR A 222 -6.64 -8.50 -8.43
CA TYR A 222 -7.79 -7.60 -8.59
C TYR A 222 -8.58 -7.41 -7.30
N ASN A 223 -8.85 -8.49 -6.55
CA ASN A 223 -9.55 -8.42 -5.28
C ASN A 223 -8.74 -7.66 -4.21
N SER A 224 -7.42 -7.84 -4.18
CA SER A 224 -6.54 -7.11 -3.28
C SER A 224 -6.53 -5.61 -3.61
N VAL A 225 -6.52 -5.26 -4.88
CA VAL A 225 -6.60 -3.88 -5.36
C VAL A 225 -7.97 -3.25 -5.01
N ALA A 226 -9.06 -4.01 -5.08
CA ALA A 226 -10.37 -3.53 -4.66
C ALA A 226 -10.42 -3.17 -3.16
N GLN A 227 -9.72 -3.91 -2.30
CA GLN A 227 -9.57 -3.55 -0.87
C GLN A 227 -8.76 -2.27 -0.66
N ILE A 228 -7.72 -2.05 -1.48
CA ILE A 228 -6.94 -0.80 -1.44
C ILE A 228 -7.80 0.38 -1.92
N ASP A 229 -8.68 0.18 -2.89
CA ASP A 229 -9.65 1.17 -3.34
C ASP A 229 -10.59 1.64 -2.22
N GLU A 230 -11.17 0.69 -1.48
CA GLU A 230 -11.99 0.99 -0.31
C GLU A 230 -11.22 1.79 0.76
N LEU A 231 -9.95 1.43 0.97
CA LEU A 231 -9.07 2.13 1.91
C LEU A 231 -8.77 3.57 1.45
N ALA A 232 -8.52 3.78 0.15
CA ALA A 232 -8.30 5.11 -0.42
C ALA A 232 -9.53 6.01 -0.26
N GLU A 233 -10.73 5.47 -0.49
CA GLU A 233 -11.98 6.19 -0.27
C GLU A 233 -12.21 6.51 1.21
N HIS A 234 -11.88 5.58 2.11
CA HIS A 234 -11.93 5.84 3.55
C HIS A 234 -11.00 6.97 3.98
N TYR A 235 -9.76 7.00 3.48
CA TYR A 235 -8.84 8.10 3.74
C TYR A 235 -9.37 9.45 3.24
N ARG A 236 -9.99 9.48 2.08
CA ARG A 236 -10.60 10.69 1.52
C ARG A 236 -11.73 11.23 2.41
N ASN A 237 -12.62 10.35 2.88
CA ASN A 237 -13.71 10.72 3.77
C ASN A 237 -13.17 11.25 5.11
N MET A 238 -12.20 10.55 5.72
CA MET A 238 -11.55 10.97 6.96
C MET A 238 -10.85 12.33 6.82
N THR A 239 -10.23 12.60 5.67
CA THR A 239 -9.63 13.91 5.37
C THR A 239 -10.69 15.02 5.37
N GLY A 240 -11.89 14.76 4.83
CA GLY A 240 -13.02 15.67 4.88
C GLY A 240 -13.49 15.97 6.30
N GLU A 241 -13.66 14.92 7.11
CA GLU A 241 -14.06 15.04 8.52
C GLU A 241 -13.03 15.84 9.35
N ILE A 242 -11.74 15.60 9.15
CA ILE A 242 -10.69 16.35 9.86
C ILE A 242 -10.70 17.82 9.45
N LYS A 243 -10.97 18.18 8.19
CA LYS A 243 -11.12 19.58 7.76
C LYS A 243 -12.25 20.29 8.48
N GLU A 244 -13.37 19.62 8.71
CA GLU A 244 -14.48 20.20 9.51
C GLU A 244 -14.06 20.42 10.96
N LEU A 245 -13.39 19.43 11.58
CA LEU A 245 -12.87 19.56 12.95
C LEU A 245 -11.86 20.73 13.08
N ILE A 246 -11.00 20.92 12.10
CA ILE A 246 -10.05 22.05 12.08
C ILE A 246 -10.79 23.38 12.09
N ARG A 247 -11.87 23.50 11.31
CA ARG A 247 -12.68 24.72 11.30
C ARG A 247 -13.31 25.00 12.66
N ASP A 248 -13.84 23.98 13.32
CA ASP A 248 -14.43 24.11 14.65
C ASP A 248 -13.39 24.49 15.71
N ILE A 249 -12.15 23.97 15.57
CA ILE A 249 -11.02 24.36 16.43
C ILE A 249 -10.67 25.83 16.22
N VAL A 250 -10.61 26.34 14.98
CA VAL A 250 -10.32 27.75 14.68
C VAL A 250 -11.38 28.66 15.32
N GLU A 251 -12.67 28.33 15.17
CA GLU A 251 -13.76 29.08 15.80
C GLU A 251 -13.64 29.09 17.33
N SER A 252 -13.26 27.94 17.92
CA SER A 252 -13.03 27.85 19.37
C SER A 252 -11.84 28.69 19.84
N ILE A 253 -10.76 28.74 19.06
CA ILE A 253 -9.57 29.55 19.33
C ILE A 253 -9.92 31.03 19.32
N ASP A 254 -10.70 31.49 18.35
CA ASP A 254 -11.15 32.87 18.25
C ASP A 254 -12.05 33.26 19.46
N GLY A 255 -12.92 32.33 19.89
CA GLY A 255 -13.71 32.48 21.10
C GLY A 255 -12.86 32.62 22.36
N ILE A 256 -11.85 31.78 22.54
CA ILE A 256 -10.93 31.82 23.70
C ILE A 256 -10.11 33.14 23.66
N ALA A 257 -9.61 33.55 22.50
CA ALA A 257 -8.87 34.78 22.32
C ALA A 257 -9.69 36.00 22.77
N SER A 258 -10.94 36.06 22.32
CA SER A 258 -11.88 37.13 22.69
C SER A 258 -12.18 37.16 24.19
N ALA A 259 -12.44 36.01 24.80
CA ALA A 259 -12.67 35.88 26.23
C ALA A 259 -11.44 36.24 27.07
N THR A 260 -10.25 35.93 26.57
CA THR A 260 -8.97 36.29 27.22
C THR A 260 -8.74 37.78 27.21
N GLU A 261 -9.03 38.46 26.07
CA GLU A 261 -8.94 39.92 25.97
C GLU A 261 -9.95 40.62 26.91
N GLU A 262 -11.20 40.13 26.94
CA GLU A 262 -12.22 40.68 27.84
C GLU A 262 -11.85 40.48 29.31
N SER A 263 -11.31 39.28 29.68
CA SER A 263 -10.84 38.99 31.04
C SER A 263 -9.67 39.91 31.44
N SER A 264 -8.72 40.14 30.55
CA SER A 264 -7.59 41.05 30.77
C SER A 264 -8.05 42.49 31.03
N LYS A 265 -9.04 42.99 30.27
CA LYS A 265 -9.66 44.29 30.51
C LYS A 265 -10.37 44.35 31.86
N ALA A 266 -11.11 43.31 32.25
CA ALA A 266 -11.78 43.22 33.53
C ALA A 266 -10.81 43.26 34.71
N ILE A 267 -9.67 42.53 34.60
CA ILE A 267 -8.60 42.54 35.58
C ILE A 267 -8.00 43.94 35.71
N TYR A 268 -7.72 44.61 34.62
CA TYR A 268 -7.21 45.99 34.61
C TYR A 268 -8.14 46.95 35.35
N PHE A 269 -9.44 46.93 35.03
CA PHE A 269 -10.42 47.78 35.69
C PHE A 269 -10.59 47.44 37.20
N ALA A 270 -10.48 46.17 37.56
CA ALA A 270 -10.54 45.74 38.94
C ALA A 270 -9.31 46.25 39.73
N ALA A 271 -8.12 46.21 39.14
CA ALA A 271 -6.91 46.78 39.74
C ALA A 271 -6.98 48.29 39.90
N GLU A 272 -7.53 49.06 38.92
CA GLU A 272 -7.76 50.50 39.01
C GLU A 272 -8.71 50.85 40.16
N ARG A 273 -9.84 50.11 40.27
CA ARG A 273 -10.79 50.29 41.37
C ARG A 273 -10.22 49.96 42.72
N MET A 274 -9.30 48.96 42.81
CA MET A 274 -8.62 48.65 44.04
C MET A 274 -7.68 49.78 44.47
N GLY A 275 -7.00 50.42 43.51
CA GLY A 275 -6.21 51.65 43.81
C GLY A 275 -7.06 52.75 44.41
N SER A 276 -8.24 53.05 43.81
CA SER A 276 -9.18 54.05 44.38
C SER A 276 -9.70 53.68 45.76
N LEU A 277 -9.98 52.36 45.98
CA LEU A 277 -10.43 51.91 47.30
C LEU A 277 -9.37 52.14 48.40
N VAL A 278 -8.09 51.87 48.08
CA VAL A 278 -6.98 52.13 49.03
C VAL A 278 -6.84 53.61 49.35
N GLU A 279 -7.06 54.53 48.38
CA GLU A 279 -7.08 55.98 48.55
C GLU A 279 -8.23 56.41 49.48
N ASP A 280 -9.47 55.97 49.19
CA ASP A 280 -10.66 56.27 50.02
C ASP A 280 -10.48 55.79 51.47
N VAL A 281 -9.93 54.60 51.67
CA VAL A 281 -9.65 54.05 53.01
C VAL A 281 -8.55 54.84 53.74
N GLY A 282 -7.58 55.39 52.99
CA GLY A 282 -6.59 56.31 53.53
C GLY A 282 -7.18 57.60 54.06
N GLU A 283 -8.19 58.19 53.32
CA GLU A 283 -8.92 59.36 53.80
C GLU A 283 -9.72 59.08 55.07
N VAL A 284 -10.44 57.92 55.12
CA VAL A 284 -11.14 57.48 56.33
C VAL A 284 -10.18 57.30 57.51
N SER A 285 -8.99 56.79 57.32
CA SER A 285 -7.97 56.70 58.38
C SER A 285 -7.56 58.01 58.90
N THR A 286 -7.36 59.00 58.02
CA THR A 286 -6.99 60.39 58.44
C THR A 286 -8.15 61.10 59.23
N GLU A 287 -9.40 60.92 58.82
CA GLU A 287 -10.53 61.37 59.57
C GLU A 287 -10.68 60.73 60.95
N MET A 288 -10.39 59.44 61.05
CA MET A 288 -10.41 58.73 62.34
C MET A 288 -9.27 59.17 63.29
N GLU A 289 -8.10 59.52 62.79
CA GLU A 289 -7.04 60.17 63.57
C GLU A 289 -7.49 61.52 64.11
N TYR A 290 -8.11 62.40 63.27
CA TYR A 290 -8.66 63.66 63.72
C TYR A 290 -9.78 63.49 64.78
N ASN A 291 -10.71 62.57 64.59
CA ASN A 291 -11.77 62.25 65.54
C ASN A 291 -11.17 61.79 66.91
N ASN A 292 -10.07 61.04 66.89
CA ASN A 292 -9.36 60.59 68.11
C ASN A 292 -8.74 61.76 68.86
N GLU A 293 -8.20 62.77 68.14
CA GLU A 293 -7.68 63.99 68.76
C GLU A 293 -8.83 64.80 69.41
N VAL A 294 -9.99 64.92 68.72
CA VAL A 294 -11.19 65.60 69.26
C VAL A 294 -11.72 64.89 70.50
N ILE A 295 -11.75 63.54 70.52
CA ILE A 295 -12.18 62.76 71.67
C ILE A 295 -11.23 62.99 72.83
N THR A 296 -9.94 62.99 72.61
CA THR A 296 -8.91 63.22 73.64
C THR A 296 -9.05 64.62 74.24
N SER A 297 -9.30 65.61 73.39
CA SER A 297 -9.55 67.01 73.83
C SER A 297 -10.82 67.09 74.66
N LEU A 298 -11.94 66.49 74.22
CA LEU A 298 -13.21 66.47 74.93
C LEU A 298 -13.07 65.74 76.30
N LYS A 299 -12.36 64.65 76.40
CA LYS A 299 -12.06 63.95 77.65
C LYS A 299 -11.28 64.91 78.63
N GLY A 300 -10.25 65.55 78.13
CA GLY A 300 -9.46 66.49 78.96
C GLY A 300 -10.30 67.74 79.50
N GLU A 301 -11.26 68.25 78.70
CA GLU A 301 -12.18 69.29 79.12
C GLU A 301 -13.21 68.74 80.17
N THR A 302 -13.74 67.53 79.90
CA THR A 302 -14.73 66.95 80.87
C THR A 302 -14.12 66.57 82.23
N ASP A 303 -12.90 66.13 82.23
CA ASP A 303 -12.18 65.77 83.47
C ASP A 303 -11.99 67.05 84.38
N LYS A 304 -11.81 68.23 83.78
CA LYS A 304 -11.78 69.48 84.48
C LYS A 304 -13.12 69.85 85.21
N PHE A 305 -14.25 69.40 84.67
CA PHE A 305 -15.58 69.66 85.25
C PHE A 305 -15.98 68.56 86.29
N VAL A 306 -15.36 67.38 86.26
CA VAL A 306 -15.65 66.27 87.25
C VAL A 306 -14.89 66.47 88.57
N VAL A 307 -13.84 67.27 88.59
CA VAL A 307 -12.96 67.53 89.79
C VAL A 307 -13.45 68.75 90.58
N LEU A 308 -14.50 69.42 90.17
CA LEU A 308 -15.20 70.48 90.90
C LEU A 308 -16.47 69.92 91.58
#